data_b211bf767c230bf49b78f9a47f2811c6
#
_entry.id   b211bf767c230bf49b78f9a47f2811c6
#
_cell.length_a   1.000
_cell.length_b   1.000
_cell.length_c   1.000
_cell.angle_alpha   90.00
_cell.angle_beta   90.00
_cell.angle_gamma   90.00
#
_symmetry.space_group_name_H-M   'P 1'
#
loop_
_entity.id
_entity.type
_entity.pdbx_description
1 polymer ?
#
loop_
_entity_poly.entity_id
_entity_poly.type
_entity_poly.pdbx_seq_one_letter_code
_entity_poly.pdbx_strand_id
1 'polypeptide(L)'
;YGDNVIAINGCGPTSLAMVVAGLTGKNDTTPYDIAKYSYEKGYYTKEWGTKWDLMSIGIEPFGVIGKKIVLSKQNLYNELNNGHPLIASMRPGDFTTVGHFIVLTGIKDDKIIVNDPNSRERSAKLWEYDVIAPQIKGLWTYSLAS
;
A
#
# COMPACT_ATOMS: atom_id res chain seq x y z
N TYR A 1 0.28 15.40 -7.38
CA TYR A 1 0.52 14.18 -8.13
C TYR A 1 -0.08 14.38 -9.51
N GLY A 2 0.76 14.33 -10.54
CA GLY A 2 0.35 14.80 -11.84
C GLY A 2 -0.01 16.28 -11.74
N ASP A 3 -1.17 16.65 -12.25
CA ASP A 3 -1.70 18.01 -12.11
C ASP A 3 -2.51 18.18 -10.84
N ASN A 4 -2.68 17.11 -10.06
CA ASN A 4 -3.41 17.13 -8.81
C ASN A 4 -2.46 17.15 -7.64
N VAL A 5 -2.97 17.49 -6.48
CA VAL A 5 -2.15 17.46 -5.28
C VAL A 5 -1.95 16.02 -4.80
N ILE A 6 -0.77 15.75 -4.27
CA ILE A 6 -0.43 14.44 -3.71
C ILE A 6 -1.42 14.04 -2.60
N ALA A 7 -1.95 15.01 -1.86
CA ALA A 7 -2.90 14.75 -0.78
C ALA A 7 -4.18 14.04 -1.25
N ILE A 8 -4.57 14.24 -2.51
CA ILE A 8 -5.78 13.58 -3.05
C ILE A 8 -5.43 12.24 -3.70
N ASN A 9 -4.37 12.22 -4.52
CA ASN A 9 -4.01 11.07 -5.35
C ASN A 9 -2.75 10.37 -4.87
N GLY A 10 -2.22 10.76 -3.72
CA GLY A 10 -0.92 10.32 -3.25
C GLY A 10 -0.90 9.10 -2.35
N CYS A 11 -2.05 8.53 -1.99
CA CYS A 11 -2.05 7.40 -1.05
C CYS A 11 -1.33 6.18 -1.62
N GLY A 12 -1.40 5.93 -2.93
CA GLY A 12 -0.63 4.87 -3.57
C GLY A 12 0.87 5.12 -3.45
N PRO A 13 1.39 6.24 -3.97
CA PRO A 13 2.80 6.58 -3.82
C PRO A 13 3.27 6.68 -2.37
N THR A 14 2.45 7.23 -1.46
CA THR A 14 2.81 7.31 -0.04
C THR A 14 2.93 5.92 0.58
N SER A 15 1.99 5.03 0.32
CA SER A 15 2.05 3.65 0.81
C SER A 15 3.27 2.91 0.25
N LEU A 16 3.58 3.10 -1.02
CA LEU A 16 4.77 2.50 -1.64
C LEU A 16 6.06 3.04 -1.03
N ALA A 17 6.14 4.35 -0.76
CA ALA A 17 7.31 4.93 -0.11
C ALA A 17 7.53 4.33 1.28
N MET A 18 6.46 4.09 2.03
CA MET A 18 6.53 3.44 3.33
C MET A 18 7.06 2.01 3.23
N VAL A 19 6.60 1.26 2.24
CA VAL A 19 7.07 -0.11 2.00
C VAL A 19 8.53 -0.13 1.59
N VAL A 20 8.93 0.75 0.67
CA VAL A 20 10.33 0.86 0.24
C VAL A 20 11.23 1.19 1.43
N ALA A 21 10.88 2.19 2.23
CA ALA A 21 11.66 2.57 3.40
C ALA A 21 11.76 1.42 4.41
N GLY A 22 10.64 0.74 4.68
CA GLY A 22 10.61 -0.36 5.63
C GLY A 22 11.44 -1.57 5.22
N LEU A 23 11.43 -1.91 3.93
CA LEU A 23 12.15 -3.07 3.42
C LEU A 23 13.63 -2.78 3.16
N THR A 24 13.94 -1.62 2.58
CA THR A 24 15.33 -1.28 2.21
C THR A 24 16.12 -0.66 3.36
N GLY A 25 15.42 -0.14 4.38
CA GLY A 25 16.06 0.61 5.46
C GLY A 25 16.53 2.00 5.04
N LYS A 26 16.16 2.45 3.85
CA LYS A 26 16.55 3.76 3.32
C LYS A 26 15.34 4.68 3.24
N ASN A 27 15.50 5.91 3.71
CA ASN A 27 14.43 6.91 3.76
C ASN A 27 14.54 7.96 2.65
N ASP A 28 15.36 7.73 1.65
CA ASP A 28 15.62 8.70 0.58
C ASP A 28 14.62 8.63 -0.57
N THR A 29 13.80 7.59 -0.63
CA THR A 29 12.71 7.52 -1.60
C THR A 29 11.46 8.12 -0.98
N THR A 30 11.03 9.27 -1.50
CA THR A 30 9.89 10.00 -0.97
C THR A 30 8.60 9.67 -1.76
N PRO A 31 7.42 9.95 -1.19
CA PRO A 31 6.18 9.85 -1.96
C PRO A 31 6.22 10.68 -3.26
N TYR A 32 6.90 11.84 -3.21
CA TYR A 32 7.06 12.68 -4.40
C TYR A 32 7.85 11.97 -5.50
N ASP A 33 8.94 11.27 -5.13
CA ASP A 33 9.76 10.55 -6.10
C ASP A 33 8.94 9.46 -6.82
N ILE A 34 8.14 8.73 -6.08
CA ILE A 34 7.29 7.68 -6.64
C ILE A 34 6.17 8.29 -7.48
N ALA A 35 5.57 9.39 -7.02
CA ALA A 35 4.52 10.08 -7.76
C ALA A 35 5.03 10.61 -9.09
N LYS A 36 6.22 11.21 -9.09
CA LYS A 36 6.85 11.73 -10.30
C LYS A 36 7.15 10.61 -11.29
N TYR A 37 7.73 9.51 -10.80
CA TYR A 37 8.00 8.33 -11.62
C TYR A 37 6.70 7.77 -12.21
N SER A 38 5.68 7.65 -11.38
CA SER A 38 4.37 7.16 -11.81
C SER A 38 3.77 8.02 -12.93
N TYR A 39 3.85 9.33 -12.78
CA TYR A 39 3.36 10.25 -13.79
C TYR A 39 4.14 10.12 -15.10
N GLU A 40 5.47 10.10 -15.02
CA GLU A 40 6.36 10.01 -16.20
C GLU A 40 6.20 8.69 -16.95
N LYS A 41 5.89 7.60 -16.26
CA LYS A 41 5.74 6.26 -16.84
C LYS A 41 4.30 5.90 -17.18
N GLY A 42 3.37 6.82 -16.97
CA GLY A 42 1.96 6.59 -17.34
C GLY A 42 1.17 5.73 -16.36
N TYR A 43 1.62 5.57 -15.13
CA TYR A 43 0.88 4.84 -14.10
C TYR A 43 -0.17 5.69 -13.40
N TYR A 44 -0.21 6.99 -13.71
CA TYR A 44 -1.20 7.92 -13.16
C TYR A 44 -2.06 8.50 -14.27
N THR A 45 -3.36 8.59 -14.05
CA THR A 45 -4.28 9.33 -14.91
C THR A 45 -5.17 10.21 -14.04
N LYS A 46 -5.62 11.34 -14.59
CA LYS A 46 -6.52 12.25 -13.88
C LYS A 46 -7.86 11.59 -13.52
N GLU A 47 -8.33 10.70 -14.38
CA GLU A 47 -9.64 10.06 -14.21
C GLU A 47 -9.61 8.92 -13.21
N TRP A 48 -8.55 8.13 -13.21
CA TRP A 48 -8.48 6.86 -12.48
C TRP A 48 -7.48 6.87 -11.33
N GLY A 49 -6.67 7.94 -11.20
CA GLY A 49 -5.61 8.02 -10.20
C GLY A 49 -4.45 7.10 -10.54
N THR A 50 -3.88 6.45 -9.53
CA THR A 50 -2.74 5.55 -9.70
C THR A 50 -3.19 4.22 -10.27
N LYS A 51 -2.57 3.79 -11.37
CA LYS A 51 -2.83 2.48 -11.93
C LYS A 51 -2.27 1.38 -11.04
N TRP A 52 -2.96 0.27 -10.98
CA TRP A 52 -2.55 -0.88 -10.15
C TRP A 52 -1.19 -1.46 -10.57
N ASP A 53 -0.77 -1.29 -11.84
CA ASP A 53 0.54 -1.76 -12.27
C ASP A 53 1.70 -1.10 -11.53
N LEU A 54 1.52 0.12 -11.02
CA LEU A 54 2.54 0.74 -10.19
C LEU A 54 2.78 -0.06 -8.92
N MET A 55 1.73 -0.67 -8.38
CA MET A 55 1.79 -1.41 -7.12
C MET A 55 2.60 -2.71 -7.24
N SER A 56 2.83 -3.20 -8.45
CA SER A 56 3.60 -4.41 -8.69
C SER A 56 4.81 -4.11 -9.59
N ILE A 57 4.64 -4.16 -10.89
CA ILE A 57 5.74 -4.01 -11.86
C ILE A 57 6.43 -2.65 -11.72
N GLY A 58 5.65 -1.59 -11.55
CA GLY A 58 6.18 -0.22 -11.55
C GLY A 58 7.10 0.11 -10.38
N ILE A 59 6.98 -0.59 -9.26
CA ILE A 59 7.78 -0.29 -8.06
C ILE A 59 9.15 -0.96 -8.06
N GLU A 60 9.41 -1.90 -8.95
CA GLU A 60 10.67 -2.66 -8.97
C GLU A 60 11.93 -1.78 -9.02
N PRO A 61 11.97 -0.66 -9.77
CA PRO A 61 13.16 0.19 -9.80
C PRO A 61 13.56 0.79 -8.45
N PHE A 62 12.65 0.78 -7.48
CA PHE A 62 12.93 1.32 -6.13
C PHE A 62 13.51 0.28 -5.16
N GLY A 63 13.80 -0.92 -5.64
CA GLY A 63 14.50 -1.94 -4.85
C GLY A 63 13.61 -2.96 -4.16
N VAL A 64 12.33 -3.02 -4.51
CA VAL A 64 11.39 -3.99 -3.96
C VAL A 64 10.65 -4.72 -5.07
N ILE A 65 10.18 -5.93 -4.76
CA ILE A 65 9.34 -6.70 -5.67
C ILE A 65 7.93 -6.67 -5.12
N GLY A 66 6.98 -6.19 -5.93
CA GLY A 66 5.57 -6.19 -5.61
C GLY A 66 4.83 -7.26 -6.40
N LYS A 67 3.89 -7.93 -5.75
CA LYS A 67 3.15 -9.02 -6.36
C LYS A 67 1.71 -9.02 -5.85
N LYS A 68 0.75 -9.02 -6.78
CA LYS A 68 -0.66 -9.12 -6.42
C LYS A 68 -0.96 -10.54 -5.93
N ILE A 69 -1.69 -10.65 -4.83
CA ILE A 69 -2.06 -11.95 -4.25
C ILE A 69 -3.57 -12.06 -4.06
N VAL A 70 -4.04 -13.30 -3.96
CA VAL A 70 -5.44 -13.58 -3.66
C VAL A 70 -5.70 -13.27 -2.20
N LEU A 71 -6.78 -12.56 -1.91
CA LEU A 71 -7.18 -12.24 -0.54
C LEU A 71 -7.70 -13.49 0.16
N SER A 72 -6.97 -13.92 1.20
CA SER A 72 -7.41 -14.94 2.13
C SER A 72 -6.71 -14.70 3.45
N LYS A 73 -7.30 -15.16 4.54
CA LYS A 73 -6.67 -15.03 5.87
C LYS A 73 -5.31 -15.72 5.90
N GLN A 74 -5.22 -16.91 5.30
CA GLN A 74 -3.98 -17.67 5.24
C GLN A 74 -2.90 -16.92 4.47
N ASN A 75 -3.20 -16.44 3.27
CA ASN A 75 -2.23 -15.68 2.47
C ASN A 75 -1.77 -14.42 3.17
N LEU A 76 -2.72 -13.64 3.70
CA LEU A 76 -2.41 -12.38 4.36
C LEU A 76 -1.53 -12.60 5.58
N TYR A 77 -1.90 -13.53 6.45
CA TYR A 77 -1.14 -13.79 7.68
C TYR A 77 0.22 -14.40 7.38
N ASN A 78 0.32 -15.31 6.39
CA ASN A 78 1.59 -15.89 6.01
C ASN A 78 2.57 -14.84 5.52
N GLU A 79 2.12 -13.92 4.66
CA GLU A 79 2.99 -12.84 4.15
C GLU A 79 3.47 -11.94 5.27
N LEU A 80 2.57 -11.49 6.14
CA LEU A 80 2.94 -10.62 7.26
C LEU A 80 3.88 -11.31 8.24
N ASN A 81 3.63 -12.59 8.54
CA ASN A 81 4.48 -13.35 9.45
C ASN A 81 5.87 -13.61 8.87
N ASN A 82 6.02 -13.56 7.55
CA ASN A 82 7.32 -13.70 6.88
C ASN A 82 8.04 -12.36 6.71
N GLY A 83 7.51 -11.29 7.30
CA GLY A 83 8.11 -9.96 7.19
C GLY A 83 7.84 -9.25 5.89
N HIS A 84 6.84 -9.68 5.15
CA HIS A 84 6.44 -9.05 3.89
C HIS A 84 5.28 -8.09 4.14
N PRO A 85 5.50 -6.77 4.05
CA PRO A 85 4.38 -5.82 4.18
C PRO A 85 3.44 -5.96 2.99
N LEU A 86 2.18 -5.62 3.23
CA LEU A 86 1.15 -5.64 2.20
C LEU A 86 0.62 -4.24 1.98
N ILE A 87 0.19 -3.96 0.75
CA ILE A 87 -0.63 -2.79 0.46
C ILE A 87 -2.01 -3.28 0.05
N ALA A 88 -3.04 -2.70 0.64
CA ALA A 88 -4.42 -3.00 0.32
C ALA A 88 -5.10 -1.80 -0.31
N SER A 89 -5.78 -2.03 -1.44
CA SER A 89 -6.69 -1.06 -2.04
C SER A 89 -8.04 -1.25 -1.38
N MET A 90 -8.55 -0.21 -0.73
CA MET A 90 -9.75 -0.30 0.10
C MET A 90 -10.97 0.23 -0.63
N ARG A 91 -12.10 -0.48 -0.46
CA ARG A 91 -13.41 -0.01 -0.88
C ARG A 91 -13.92 1.03 0.11
N PRO A 92 -14.97 1.81 -0.25
CA PRO A 92 -15.64 2.66 0.74
C PRO A 92 -16.06 1.86 1.97
N GLY A 93 -15.75 2.40 3.16
CA GLY A 93 -16.00 1.74 4.44
C GLY A 93 -15.30 2.48 5.58
N ASP A 94 -14.72 1.74 6.50
CA ASP A 94 -14.08 2.33 7.69
C ASP A 94 -12.84 3.17 7.37
N PHE A 95 -12.19 2.92 6.22
CA PHE A 95 -10.93 3.58 5.86
C PHE A 95 -11.11 4.76 4.93
N THR A 96 -12.18 4.80 4.16
CA THR A 96 -12.36 5.80 3.13
C THR A 96 -13.82 5.88 2.70
N THR A 97 -14.23 7.02 2.15
CA THR A 97 -15.55 7.18 1.54
C THR A 97 -15.52 6.93 0.03
N VAL A 98 -14.35 6.99 -0.61
CA VAL A 98 -14.25 6.90 -2.08
C VAL A 98 -13.25 5.85 -2.57
N GLY A 99 -12.28 5.46 -1.76
CA GLY A 99 -11.22 4.53 -2.12
C GLY A 99 -9.89 5.03 -1.59
N HIS A 100 -8.99 4.10 -1.24
CA HIS A 100 -7.77 4.44 -0.52
C HIS A 100 -6.82 3.25 -0.48
N PHE A 101 -5.52 3.53 -0.39
CA PHE A 101 -4.50 2.50 -0.15
C PHE A 101 -3.99 2.60 1.28
N ILE A 102 -3.85 1.45 1.93
CA ILE A 102 -3.26 1.36 3.27
C ILE A 102 -2.17 0.31 3.28
N VAL A 103 -1.25 0.40 4.25
CA VAL A 103 -0.18 -0.57 4.43
C VAL A 103 -0.52 -1.49 5.60
N LEU A 104 -0.37 -2.79 5.39
CA LEU A 104 -0.48 -3.79 6.45
C LEU A 104 0.95 -4.21 6.81
N THR A 105 1.35 -4.03 8.07
CA THR A 105 2.75 -4.14 8.46
C THR A 105 3.08 -5.35 9.32
N GLY A 106 2.10 -5.99 9.94
CA GLY A 106 2.35 -7.14 10.79
C GLY A 106 1.11 -7.65 11.47
N ILE A 107 1.31 -8.62 12.36
CA ILE A 107 0.26 -9.24 13.15
C ILE A 107 0.62 -9.09 14.65
N LYS A 108 -0.36 -8.71 15.45
CA LYS A 108 -0.22 -8.64 16.90
C LYS A 108 -1.52 -9.10 17.53
N ASP A 109 -1.43 -10.07 18.46
CA ASP A 109 -2.61 -10.63 19.14
C ASP A 109 -3.67 -11.14 18.15
N ASP A 110 -3.19 -11.78 17.06
CA ASP A 110 -4.00 -12.32 15.97
C ASP A 110 -4.77 -11.25 15.18
N LYS A 111 -4.40 -9.98 15.34
CA LYS A 111 -5.00 -8.85 14.63
C LYS A 111 -3.98 -8.17 13.74
N ILE A 112 -4.47 -7.44 12.76
CA ILE A 112 -3.65 -6.83 11.73
C ILE A 112 -3.20 -5.43 12.17
N ILE A 113 -1.90 -5.17 12.04
CA ILE A 113 -1.32 -3.84 12.26
C ILE A 113 -1.40 -3.08 10.94
N VAL A 114 -2.08 -1.93 10.97
CA VAL A 114 -2.29 -1.08 9.80
C VAL A 114 -1.48 0.20 9.93
N ASN A 115 -0.94 0.66 8.81
CA ASN A 115 -0.39 2.00 8.72
C ASN A 115 -1.15 2.72 7.59
N ASP A 116 -2.06 3.60 7.99
CA ASP A 116 -2.91 4.36 7.07
C ASP A 116 -2.31 5.75 6.88
N PRO A 117 -1.87 6.08 5.64
CA PRO A 117 -1.25 7.39 5.40
C PRO A 117 -2.12 8.59 5.77
N ASN A 118 -3.44 8.40 5.81
CA ASN A 118 -4.39 9.48 6.08
C ASN A 118 -4.95 9.50 7.51
N SER A 119 -4.54 8.57 8.38
CA SER A 119 -5.13 8.49 9.71
C SER A 119 -4.21 7.89 10.75
N ARG A 120 -3.82 8.69 11.73
CA ARG A 120 -3.09 8.20 12.90
C ARG A 120 -3.98 7.32 13.77
N GLU A 121 -5.26 7.68 13.86
CA GLU A 121 -6.23 6.94 14.67
C GLU A 121 -6.41 5.52 14.13
N ARG A 122 -6.62 5.36 12.83
CA ARG A 122 -6.73 4.04 12.21
C ARG A 122 -5.42 3.28 12.28
N SER A 123 -4.28 3.96 12.23
CA SER A 123 -2.96 3.32 12.35
C SER A 123 -2.65 2.86 13.79
N ALA A 124 -3.24 3.48 14.79
CA ALA A 124 -3.03 3.12 16.19
C ALA A 124 -3.89 1.94 16.64
N LYS A 125 -4.89 1.57 15.85
CA LYS A 125 -5.85 0.52 16.18
C LYS A 125 -5.42 -0.81 15.54
N LEU A 126 -5.63 -1.91 16.25
CA LEU A 126 -5.48 -3.25 15.66
C LEU A 126 -6.79 -3.65 14.99
N TRP A 127 -6.70 -4.31 13.84
CA TRP A 127 -7.87 -4.64 13.02
C TRP A 127 -8.03 -6.15 12.91
N GLU A 128 -9.25 -6.63 13.14
CA GLU A 128 -9.56 -8.04 12.92
C GLU A 128 -9.72 -8.31 11.42
N TYR A 129 -9.28 -9.49 10.99
CA TYR A 129 -9.38 -9.88 9.59
C TYR A 129 -10.83 -9.80 9.09
N ASP A 130 -11.79 -10.29 9.88
CA ASP A 130 -13.18 -10.31 9.46
C ASP A 130 -13.80 -8.92 9.27
N VAL A 131 -13.20 -7.90 9.89
CA VAL A 131 -13.63 -6.50 9.71
C VAL A 131 -12.99 -5.91 8.47
N ILE A 132 -11.69 -6.14 8.27
CA ILE A 132 -10.94 -5.45 7.20
C ILE A 132 -11.09 -6.14 5.83
N ALA A 133 -11.16 -7.46 5.81
CA ALA A 133 -11.16 -8.22 4.55
C ALA A 133 -12.29 -7.86 3.58
N PRO A 134 -13.56 -7.69 4.03
CA PRO A 134 -14.62 -7.32 3.10
C PRO A 134 -14.43 -5.96 2.45
N GLN A 135 -13.56 -5.12 3.02
CA GLN A 135 -13.29 -3.77 2.51
C GLN A 135 -12.12 -3.75 1.54
N ILE A 136 -11.39 -4.86 1.38
CA ILE A 136 -10.24 -4.93 0.49
C ILE A 136 -10.68 -5.25 -0.93
N LYS A 137 -10.27 -4.39 -1.86
CA LYS A 137 -10.54 -4.56 -3.29
C LYS A 137 -9.39 -5.23 -4.02
N GLY A 138 -8.15 -4.94 -3.61
CA GLY A 138 -6.95 -5.54 -4.17
C GLY A 138 -5.87 -5.60 -3.10
N LEU A 139 -4.96 -6.57 -3.22
CA LEU A 139 -3.94 -6.83 -2.21
C LEU A 139 -2.63 -7.18 -2.90
N TRP A 140 -1.54 -6.53 -2.47
CA TRP A 140 -0.18 -6.76 -2.97
C TRP A 140 0.76 -7.03 -1.82
N THR A 141 1.71 -7.94 -2.03
CA THR A 141 2.77 -8.24 -1.08
C THR A 141 4.10 -7.73 -1.60
N TYR A 142 5.02 -7.38 -0.70
CA TYR A 142 6.31 -6.80 -1.06
C TYR A 142 7.46 -7.51 -0.36
N SER A 143 8.56 -7.68 -1.10
CA SER A 143 9.80 -8.22 -0.58
C SER A 143 10.96 -7.47 -1.20
N LEU A 144 12.16 -7.62 -0.62
CA LEU A 144 13.36 -7.00 -1.19
C LEU A 144 13.70 -7.64 -2.52
N ALA A 145 14.07 -6.81 -3.49
CA ALA A 145 14.69 -7.28 -4.72
C ALA A 145 16.09 -7.80 -4.39
N SER A 146 16.37 -9.02 -4.74
CA SER A 146 17.69 -9.63 -4.47
C SER A 146 18.72 -9.27 -5.53
#